data_cd7aba3f5b9a658e0aaf257043e1d74c
#
_entry.id   cd7aba3f5b9a658e0aaf257043e1d74c
#
_cell.length_a   1.000
_cell.length_b   1.000
_cell.length_c   1.000
_cell.angle_alpha   90.00
_cell.angle_beta   90.00
_cell.angle_gamma   90.00
#
_symmetry.space_group_name_H-M   'P 1'
#
loop_
_entity.id
_entity.type
_entity.pdbx_description
1 polymer ?
#
loop_
_entity_poly.entity_id
_entity_poly.type
_entity_poly.pdbx_seq_one_letter_code
_entity_poly.pdbx_strand_id
1 'polypeptide(L)'
;GNSVQFSVDVTSNDSPIYFSWYVSTADQPNSWTEIVDNITYSGSKTNTLTIDDVQLNMDGNKYRVQINTDNYACIQETDDNVTLDVEEALPVVNTVDNLILCDDNSFGTDTDGINSGINLRSNVASILGNNQNKDDYTVSFHLSEASASDISDLGISNSDNYTNTNRQESIYVRVQNNTTQCYNYLKSFDLIIAELPVIINPVLTI
;
A
#
# COMPACT_ATOMS: atom_id res chain seq x y z
N GLY A 1 10.54 -8.57 -1.96
CA GLY A 1 10.95 -7.18 -2.14
C GLY A 1 11.27 -6.87 -3.58
N ASN A 2 11.38 -5.59 -3.89
CA ASN A 2 11.81 -5.14 -5.21
C ASN A 2 13.35 -5.16 -5.27
N SER A 3 13.91 -5.37 -6.47
CA SER A 3 15.33 -5.27 -6.73
C SER A 3 15.62 -3.97 -7.51
N VAL A 4 16.74 -3.31 -7.22
CA VAL A 4 17.21 -2.12 -7.93
C VAL A 4 18.65 -2.33 -8.38
N GLN A 5 19.04 -1.72 -9.51
CA GLN A 5 20.39 -1.78 -10.05
C GLN A 5 20.95 -0.37 -10.26
N PHE A 6 22.21 -0.19 -9.88
CA PHE A 6 23.02 0.97 -10.22
C PHE A 6 24.15 0.53 -11.15
N SER A 7 24.33 1.23 -12.24
CA SER A 7 25.38 0.93 -13.21
C SER A 7 26.22 2.16 -13.51
N VAL A 8 27.47 1.93 -13.86
CA VAL A 8 28.40 2.95 -14.34
C VAL A 8 29.01 2.53 -15.66
N ASP A 9 29.04 3.47 -16.60
CA ASP A 9 29.74 3.30 -17.87
C ASP A 9 31.16 3.87 -17.75
N VAL A 10 32.14 3.05 -18.09
CA VAL A 10 33.56 3.42 -17.99
C VAL A 10 34.25 3.17 -19.33
N THR A 11 34.96 4.16 -19.79
CA THR A 11 35.88 4.01 -20.93
C THR A 11 37.30 4.16 -20.43
N SER A 12 38.16 3.16 -20.68
CA SER A 12 39.59 3.22 -20.37
C SER A 12 40.37 2.53 -21.49
N ASN A 13 41.57 3.07 -21.79
CA ASN A 13 42.54 2.40 -22.65
C ASN A 13 43.31 1.31 -21.89
N ASP A 14 43.19 1.25 -20.58
CA ASP A 14 43.83 0.27 -19.71
C ASP A 14 42.87 -0.84 -19.30
N SER A 15 43.39 -2.03 -19.21
CA SER A 15 42.66 -3.24 -18.84
C SER A 15 43.57 -4.10 -17.98
N PRO A 16 43.04 -4.79 -16.95
CA PRO A 16 41.64 -4.82 -16.52
C PRO A 16 41.20 -3.58 -15.75
N ILE A 17 39.85 -3.36 -15.69
CA ILE A 17 39.21 -2.33 -14.87
C ILE A 17 38.62 -3.03 -13.65
N TYR A 18 38.89 -2.49 -12.46
CA TYR A 18 38.39 -2.99 -11.18
C TYR A 18 37.38 -2.00 -10.60
N PHE A 19 36.30 -2.54 -10.04
CA PHE A 19 35.23 -1.77 -9.41
C PHE A 19 35.16 -2.10 -7.93
N SER A 20 34.83 -1.11 -7.11
CA SER A 20 34.50 -1.29 -5.70
C SER A 20 33.34 -0.35 -5.36
N TRP A 21 32.18 -0.92 -5.00
CA TRP A 21 31.02 -0.16 -4.60
C TRP A 21 31.02 0.11 -3.10
N TYR A 22 30.52 1.29 -2.73
CA TYR A 22 30.40 1.75 -1.34
C TYR A 22 29.00 2.25 -1.06
N VAL A 23 28.57 2.09 0.18
CA VAL A 23 27.30 2.61 0.71
C VAL A 23 27.59 3.56 1.87
N SER A 24 26.83 4.65 1.92
CA SER A 24 26.70 5.54 3.08
C SER A 24 25.25 5.52 3.50
N THR A 25 24.94 5.02 4.70
CA THR A 25 23.59 4.90 5.18
C THR A 25 23.00 6.25 5.59
N ALA A 26 21.67 6.40 5.55
CA ALA A 26 21.01 7.66 5.86
C ALA A 26 21.24 8.12 7.31
N ASP A 27 21.40 7.18 8.24
CA ASP A 27 21.71 7.43 9.66
C ASP A 27 23.19 7.76 9.92
N GLN A 28 24.11 7.42 8.98
CA GLN A 28 25.54 7.73 9.06
C GLN A 28 26.02 8.43 7.78
N PRO A 29 25.56 9.65 7.49
CA PRO A 29 25.87 10.35 6.27
C PRO A 29 27.37 10.64 6.16
N ASN A 30 27.92 10.44 4.95
CA ASN A 30 29.34 10.60 4.61
C ASN A 30 30.30 9.57 5.27
N SER A 31 29.77 8.54 5.92
CA SER A 31 30.53 7.39 6.37
C SER A 31 30.40 6.27 5.34
N TRP A 32 31.44 6.03 4.54
CA TRP A 32 31.41 5.10 3.42
C TRP A 32 31.93 3.73 3.83
N THR A 33 31.14 2.70 3.62
CA THR A 33 31.46 1.29 3.86
C THR A 33 31.53 0.56 2.52
N GLU A 34 32.59 -0.20 2.29
CA GLU A 34 32.72 -1.03 1.09
C GLU A 34 31.68 -2.14 1.09
N ILE A 35 31.00 -2.32 -0.03
CA ILE A 35 29.98 -3.36 -0.22
C ILE A 35 30.67 -4.65 -0.60
N VAL A 36 30.25 -5.75 0.07
CA VAL A 36 30.63 -7.12 -0.22
C VAL A 36 29.39 -7.90 -0.61
N ASP A 37 29.48 -8.72 -1.65
CA ASP A 37 28.39 -9.55 -2.13
C ASP A 37 27.82 -10.44 -1.00
N ASN A 38 26.51 -10.42 -0.83
CA ASN A 38 25.75 -11.17 0.17
C ASN A 38 24.31 -11.40 -0.31
N ILE A 39 23.36 -11.71 0.58
CA ILE A 39 21.94 -11.90 0.20
C ILE A 39 21.25 -10.60 -0.25
N THR A 40 21.78 -9.44 0.12
CA THR A 40 21.21 -8.12 -0.21
C THR A 40 21.92 -7.48 -1.40
N TYR A 41 23.24 -7.69 -1.52
CA TYR A 41 24.07 -7.05 -2.53
C TYR A 41 24.74 -8.09 -3.42
N SER A 42 24.73 -7.84 -4.73
CA SER A 42 25.49 -8.59 -5.71
C SER A 42 26.11 -7.68 -6.77
N GLY A 43 27.22 -8.13 -7.35
CA GLY A 43 27.96 -7.33 -8.35
C GLY A 43 28.84 -6.22 -7.77
N SER A 44 29.20 -6.26 -6.49
CA SER A 44 30.00 -5.23 -5.81
C SER A 44 31.38 -4.98 -6.43
N LYS A 45 31.86 -5.91 -7.26
CA LYS A 45 33.14 -5.82 -8.01
C LYS A 45 32.96 -5.71 -9.52
N THR A 46 31.76 -5.34 -9.97
CA THR A 46 31.43 -5.16 -11.39
C THR A 46 30.98 -3.71 -11.65
N ASN A 47 30.75 -3.37 -12.91
CA ASN A 47 30.19 -2.07 -13.29
C ASN A 47 28.70 -1.91 -12.91
N THR A 48 28.07 -2.95 -12.38
CA THR A 48 26.66 -2.94 -11.99
C THR A 48 26.51 -3.54 -10.60
N LEU A 49 25.99 -2.74 -9.66
CA LEU A 49 25.57 -3.19 -8.34
C LEU A 49 24.08 -3.51 -8.37
N THR A 50 23.70 -4.67 -7.89
CA THR A 50 22.30 -5.05 -7.65
C THR A 50 22.04 -5.06 -6.16
N ILE A 51 20.92 -4.44 -5.75
CA ILE A 51 20.39 -4.50 -4.39
C ILE A 51 19.10 -5.29 -4.44
N ASP A 52 19.09 -6.46 -3.81
CA ASP A 52 17.93 -7.34 -3.72
C ASP A 52 17.14 -7.05 -2.44
N ASP A 53 15.81 -7.27 -2.51
CA ASP A 53 14.90 -7.12 -1.38
C ASP A 53 15.02 -5.74 -0.70
N VAL A 54 14.89 -4.67 -1.50
CA VAL A 54 14.96 -3.28 -1.02
C VAL A 54 13.92 -3.04 0.09
N GLN A 55 14.38 -2.51 1.22
CA GLN A 55 13.57 -2.25 2.41
C GLN A 55 13.50 -0.74 2.70
N LEU A 56 12.42 -0.31 3.40
CA LEU A 56 12.22 1.10 3.79
C LEU A 56 13.40 1.70 4.60
N ASN A 57 14.08 0.89 5.41
CA ASN A 57 15.25 1.35 6.17
C ASN A 57 16.47 1.64 5.29
N MET A 58 16.40 1.38 3.99
CA MET A 58 17.42 1.74 3.01
C MET A 58 17.14 3.08 2.33
N ASP A 59 15.97 3.71 2.64
CA ASP A 59 15.63 5.02 2.11
C ASP A 59 16.69 6.07 2.50
N GLY A 60 17.08 6.90 1.53
CA GLY A 60 18.12 7.91 1.69
C GLY A 60 19.56 7.37 1.72
N ASN A 61 19.77 6.05 1.60
CA ASN A 61 21.12 5.51 1.45
C ASN A 61 21.76 6.00 0.15
N LYS A 62 23.04 6.31 0.22
CA LYS A 62 23.82 6.79 -0.93
C LYS A 62 24.83 5.74 -1.36
N TYR A 63 25.02 5.63 -2.66
CA TYR A 63 25.92 4.67 -3.28
C TYR A 63 26.93 5.41 -4.18
N ARG A 64 28.16 4.92 -4.19
CA ARG A 64 29.21 5.37 -5.10
C ARG A 64 30.08 4.20 -5.52
N VAL A 65 30.79 4.36 -6.62
CA VAL A 65 31.78 3.37 -7.08
C VAL A 65 33.15 4.01 -7.19
N GLN A 66 34.16 3.26 -6.74
CA GLN A 66 35.57 3.52 -7.01
C GLN A 66 36.05 2.63 -8.16
N ILE A 67 36.83 3.19 -9.04
CA ILE A 67 37.35 2.53 -10.23
C ILE A 67 38.88 2.60 -10.22
N ASN A 68 39.51 1.48 -10.52
CA ASN A 68 40.96 1.33 -10.55
C ASN A 68 41.39 0.47 -11.76
N THR A 69 42.65 0.64 -12.20
CA THR A 69 43.29 -0.22 -13.19
C THR A 69 44.70 -0.64 -12.69
N ASP A 70 45.23 -1.74 -13.20
CA ASP A 70 46.55 -2.25 -12.76
C ASP A 70 47.71 -1.28 -12.98
N ASN A 71 47.60 -0.38 -13.95
CA ASN A 71 48.74 0.46 -14.38
C ASN A 71 48.78 1.83 -13.70
N TYR A 72 47.76 2.19 -12.92
CA TYR A 72 47.68 3.51 -12.28
C TYR A 72 47.39 3.42 -10.79
N ALA A 73 48.20 4.12 -10.01
CA ALA A 73 47.98 4.32 -8.57
C ALA A 73 46.84 5.30 -8.27
N CYS A 74 46.11 5.77 -9.30
CA CYS A 74 45.02 6.75 -9.16
C CYS A 74 43.68 6.04 -9.13
N ILE A 75 42.99 6.13 -8.00
CA ILE A 75 41.61 5.71 -7.84
C ILE A 75 40.73 6.84 -8.33
N GLN A 76 39.76 6.53 -9.19
CA GLN A 76 38.68 7.44 -9.58
C GLN A 76 37.43 7.07 -8.82
N GLU A 77 36.75 8.05 -8.27
CA GLU A 77 35.44 7.91 -7.64
C GLU A 77 34.40 8.63 -8.48
N THR A 78 33.16 8.19 -8.43
CA THR A 78 32.07 8.98 -9.01
C THR A 78 31.91 10.28 -8.21
N ASP A 79 31.87 11.41 -8.90
CA ASP A 79 31.75 12.74 -8.28
C ASP A 79 30.39 12.92 -7.59
N ASP A 80 29.35 12.36 -8.21
CA ASP A 80 28.00 12.35 -7.69
C ASP A 80 27.65 10.99 -7.09
N ASN A 81 26.95 11.03 -5.95
CA ASN A 81 26.41 9.84 -5.32
C ASN A 81 24.99 9.61 -5.81
N VAL A 82 24.64 8.35 -6.06
CA VAL A 82 23.25 7.96 -6.29
C VAL A 82 22.58 7.76 -4.95
N THR A 83 21.44 8.42 -4.74
CA THR A 83 20.60 8.20 -3.56
C THR A 83 19.52 7.18 -3.90
N LEU A 84 19.35 6.19 -3.04
CA LEU A 84 18.22 5.27 -3.09
C LEU A 84 17.02 5.94 -2.43
N ASP A 85 15.95 6.11 -3.20
CA ASP A 85 14.67 6.63 -2.73
C ASP A 85 13.69 5.45 -2.68
N VAL A 86 13.19 5.15 -1.49
CA VAL A 86 12.31 4.01 -1.24
C VAL A 86 10.96 4.50 -0.76
N GLU A 87 10.01 4.49 -1.67
CA GLU A 87 8.62 4.80 -1.35
C GLU A 87 7.88 3.54 -0.91
N GLU A 88 7.08 3.67 0.14
CA GLU A 88 6.20 2.58 0.56
C GLU A 88 5.03 2.44 -0.41
N ALA A 89 4.76 1.20 -0.81
CA ALA A 89 3.57 0.90 -1.58
C ALA A 89 2.31 1.17 -0.74
N LEU A 90 1.41 2.00 -1.25
CA LEU A 90 0.11 2.21 -0.62
C LEU A 90 -0.66 0.89 -0.49
N PRO A 91 -1.42 0.71 0.60
CA PRO A 91 -2.32 -0.43 0.74
C PRO A 91 -3.24 -0.58 -0.46
N VAL A 92 -3.48 -1.80 -0.90
CA VAL A 92 -4.43 -2.08 -1.97
C VAL A 92 -5.84 -2.04 -1.40
N VAL A 93 -6.74 -1.30 -2.04
CA VAL A 93 -8.18 -1.33 -1.77
C VAL A 93 -8.88 -1.95 -2.95
N ASN A 94 -9.35 -3.19 -2.82
CA ASN A 94 -10.11 -3.84 -3.88
C ASN A 94 -11.54 -3.32 -3.93
N THR A 95 -12.14 -3.32 -5.12
CA THR A 95 -13.56 -3.04 -5.29
C THR A 95 -14.38 -4.17 -4.70
N VAL A 96 -15.48 -3.83 -4.05
CA VAL A 96 -16.47 -4.78 -3.55
C VAL A 96 -17.84 -4.46 -4.13
N ASP A 97 -18.71 -5.46 -4.17
CA ASP A 97 -20.07 -5.28 -4.59
C ASP A 97 -20.85 -4.42 -3.59
N ASN A 98 -21.91 -3.78 -4.07
CA ASN A 98 -22.85 -3.05 -3.23
C ASN A 98 -23.52 -3.98 -2.20
N LEU A 99 -23.73 -3.48 -1.00
CA LEU A 99 -24.45 -4.20 0.03
C LEU A 99 -25.94 -3.89 -0.11
N ILE A 100 -26.71 -4.85 -0.60
CA ILE A 100 -28.15 -4.71 -0.82
C ILE A 100 -28.87 -5.55 0.22
N LEU A 101 -29.70 -4.92 1.05
CA LEU A 101 -30.51 -5.54 2.09
C LEU A 101 -31.98 -5.22 1.84
N CYS A 102 -32.89 -6.13 2.23
CA CYS A 102 -34.32 -5.81 2.26
C CYS A 102 -34.61 -4.93 3.47
N ASP A 103 -35.55 -4.01 3.30
CA ASP A 103 -36.14 -3.23 4.41
C ASP A 103 -36.75 -4.19 5.45
N ASP A 104 -36.54 -3.94 6.72
CA ASP A 104 -37.02 -4.81 7.80
C ASP A 104 -37.42 -3.99 9.04
N ASN A 105 -37.91 -4.69 10.08
CA ASN A 105 -38.32 -4.07 11.33
C ASN A 105 -37.19 -3.94 12.37
N SER A 106 -35.93 -4.01 11.96
CA SER A 106 -34.77 -3.86 12.88
C SER A 106 -34.64 -2.44 13.42
N PHE A 107 -35.20 -1.47 12.66
CA PHE A 107 -35.35 -0.07 13.06
C PHE A 107 -36.63 0.50 12.46
N GLY A 108 -37.56 0.99 13.30
CA GLY A 108 -38.80 1.58 12.79
C GLY A 108 -39.77 0.59 12.15
N THR A 109 -40.04 0.71 10.86
CA THR A 109 -40.97 -0.11 10.09
C THR A 109 -40.27 -0.73 8.88
N ASP A 110 -40.85 -1.79 8.30
CA ASP A 110 -40.36 -2.49 7.11
C ASP A 110 -40.55 -1.70 5.78
N THR A 111 -40.84 -0.41 5.86
CA THR A 111 -41.11 0.45 4.70
C THR A 111 -40.41 1.81 4.80
N ASP A 112 -39.66 2.08 5.87
CA ASP A 112 -39.06 3.39 6.10
C ASP A 112 -37.64 3.52 5.45
N GLY A 113 -37.05 2.41 5.01
CA GLY A 113 -35.74 2.38 4.36
C GLY A 113 -34.56 2.43 5.35
N ILE A 114 -34.81 2.15 6.63
CA ILE A 114 -33.81 2.19 7.69
C ILE A 114 -33.69 0.83 8.35
N ASN A 115 -32.50 0.23 8.31
CA ASN A 115 -32.18 -0.99 9.02
C ASN A 115 -31.12 -0.73 10.08
N SER A 116 -31.13 -1.48 11.16
CA SER A 116 -30.05 -1.52 12.16
C SER A 116 -29.33 -2.86 12.16
N GLY A 117 -28.20 -2.95 12.83
CA GLY A 117 -27.43 -4.20 12.90
C GLY A 117 -26.69 -4.55 11.60
N ILE A 118 -26.49 -3.59 10.73
CA ILE A 118 -25.80 -3.78 9.44
C ILE A 118 -24.30 -3.99 9.70
N ASN A 119 -23.76 -5.12 9.23
CA ASN A 119 -22.34 -5.39 9.36
C ASN A 119 -21.59 -4.96 8.09
N LEU A 120 -21.05 -3.72 8.09
CA LEU A 120 -20.20 -3.21 7.00
C LEU A 120 -18.87 -3.99 6.89
N ARG A 121 -18.40 -4.57 8.00
CA ARG A 121 -17.14 -5.32 8.04
C ARG A 121 -17.20 -6.68 7.35
N SER A 122 -18.38 -7.15 6.93
CA SER A 122 -18.53 -8.37 6.14
C SER A 122 -17.70 -8.34 4.84
N ASN A 123 -17.41 -7.16 4.31
CA ASN A 123 -16.63 -6.94 3.09
C ASN A 123 -15.12 -6.82 3.30
N VAL A 124 -14.61 -6.80 4.56
CA VAL A 124 -13.18 -6.58 4.86
C VAL A 124 -12.25 -7.55 4.13
N ALA A 125 -12.60 -8.84 4.10
CA ALA A 125 -11.79 -9.84 3.42
C ALA A 125 -11.69 -9.56 1.90
N SER A 126 -12.78 -9.16 1.27
CA SER A 126 -12.81 -8.80 -0.16
C SER A 126 -12.07 -7.50 -0.43
N ILE A 127 -12.19 -6.49 0.46
CA ILE A 127 -11.48 -5.23 0.39
C ILE A 127 -9.96 -5.44 0.42
N LEU A 128 -9.47 -6.25 1.35
CA LEU A 128 -8.04 -6.56 1.49
C LEU A 128 -7.53 -7.51 0.40
N GLY A 129 -8.39 -8.40 -0.10
CA GLY A 129 -7.99 -9.44 -1.05
C GLY A 129 -7.06 -10.49 -0.41
N ASN A 130 -6.42 -11.30 -1.28
CA ASN A 130 -5.62 -12.45 -0.81
C ASN A 130 -4.16 -12.08 -0.43
N ASN A 131 -3.69 -10.89 -0.80
CA ASN A 131 -2.28 -10.50 -0.67
C ASN A 131 -2.01 -9.60 0.54
N GLN A 132 -3.05 -9.21 1.27
CA GLN A 132 -2.93 -8.39 2.48
C GLN A 132 -3.49 -9.15 3.68
N ASN A 133 -2.64 -9.39 4.69
CA ASN A 133 -3.06 -10.04 5.92
C ASN A 133 -3.88 -9.05 6.77
N LYS A 134 -5.08 -9.45 7.16
CA LYS A 134 -6.02 -8.63 7.96
C LYS A 134 -5.43 -8.12 9.29
N ASP A 135 -4.41 -8.79 9.82
CA ASP A 135 -3.78 -8.40 11.09
C ASP A 135 -2.76 -7.25 10.91
N ASP A 136 -2.29 -7.03 9.67
CA ASP A 136 -1.34 -5.98 9.32
C ASP A 136 -2.03 -4.68 8.87
N TYR A 137 -3.36 -4.73 8.64
CA TYR A 137 -4.12 -3.60 8.12
C TYR A 137 -5.37 -3.30 8.95
N THR A 138 -5.63 -2.01 9.11
CA THR A 138 -6.91 -1.50 9.64
C THR A 138 -7.79 -1.05 8.50
N VAL A 139 -9.05 -1.55 8.46
CA VAL A 139 -10.08 -1.10 7.52
C VAL A 139 -11.11 -0.28 8.29
N SER A 140 -11.31 0.97 7.86
CA SER A 140 -12.35 1.87 8.39
C SER A 140 -13.34 2.27 7.30
N PHE A 141 -14.55 2.58 7.72
CA PHE A 141 -15.68 2.95 6.85
C PHE A 141 -16.08 4.38 7.15
N HIS A 142 -16.45 5.15 6.12
CA HIS A 142 -16.70 6.59 6.22
C HIS A 142 -17.91 6.96 5.36
N LEU A 143 -18.59 8.06 5.70
CA LEU A 143 -19.76 8.56 4.96
C LEU A 143 -19.41 9.58 3.87
N SER A 144 -18.11 9.93 3.73
CA SER A 144 -17.64 10.82 2.67
C SER A 144 -16.17 10.52 2.32
N GLU A 145 -15.77 10.90 1.12
CA GLU A 145 -14.37 10.85 0.69
C GLU A 145 -13.49 11.75 1.57
N ALA A 146 -13.97 12.93 1.95
CA ALA A 146 -13.25 13.85 2.82
C ALA A 146 -12.95 13.23 4.19
N SER A 147 -13.94 12.51 4.78
CA SER A 147 -13.76 11.77 6.04
C SER A 147 -12.76 10.59 5.83
N ALA A 148 -12.85 9.86 4.72
CA ALA A 148 -11.92 8.77 4.44
C ALA A 148 -10.48 9.24 4.20
N SER A 149 -10.28 10.46 3.70
CA SER A 149 -8.97 11.09 3.47
C SER A 149 -8.35 11.71 4.71
N ASP A 150 -9.13 12.07 5.71
CA ASP A 150 -8.65 12.68 6.95
C ASP A 150 -8.22 11.60 7.95
N ILE A 151 -6.92 11.46 8.18
CA ILE A 151 -6.36 10.46 9.10
C ILE A 151 -6.83 10.65 10.54
N SER A 152 -7.24 11.85 10.93
CA SER A 152 -7.77 12.13 12.27
C SER A 152 -9.22 11.68 12.44
N ASP A 153 -9.95 11.47 11.35
CA ASP A 153 -11.32 10.95 11.36
C ASP A 153 -11.28 9.42 11.44
N LEU A 154 -11.79 8.86 12.54
CA LEU A 154 -11.82 7.42 12.77
C LEU A 154 -12.93 6.70 12.01
N GLY A 155 -13.81 7.44 11.33
CA GLY A 155 -14.95 6.92 10.58
C GLY A 155 -16.08 6.40 11.46
N ILE A 156 -16.88 5.48 10.91
CA ILE A 156 -18.05 4.88 11.55
C ILE A 156 -17.59 3.97 12.70
N SER A 157 -17.83 4.37 13.94
CA SER A 157 -17.32 3.70 15.16
C SER A 157 -17.92 2.31 15.38
N ASN A 158 -19.17 2.07 14.95
CA ASN A 158 -19.93 0.83 15.11
C ASN A 158 -20.20 0.14 13.77
N SER A 159 -19.16 0.02 12.94
CA SER A 159 -19.24 -0.51 11.57
C SER A 159 -19.66 -1.99 11.47
N ASP A 160 -19.65 -2.72 12.56
CA ASP A 160 -20.17 -4.10 12.70
C ASP A 160 -21.67 -4.15 13.13
N ASN A 161 -22.23 -3.00 13.54
CA ASN A 161 -23.61 -2.86 13.97
C ASN A 161 -24.16 -1.48 13.54
N TYR A 162 -24.02 -1.18 12.26
CA TYR A 162 -24.36 0.13 11.69
C TYR A 162 -25.88 0.26 11.51
N THR A 163 -26.39 1.47 11.68
CA THR A 163 -27.76 1.87 11.31
C THR A 163 -27.66 2.93 10.23
N ASN A 164 -28.23 2.68 9.04
CA ASN A 164 -28.23 3.65 7.96
C ASN A 164 -29.16 4.83 8.27
N THR A 165 -28.93 5.97 7.62
CA THR A 165 -29.73 7.18 7.76
C THR A 165 -30.57 7.49 6.54
N ASN A 166 -30.22 6.89 5.40
CA ASN A 166 -30.91 7.03 4.13
C ASN A 166 -31.02 5.67 3.46
N ARG A 167 -32.07 5.46 2.67
CA ARG A 167 -32.30 4.21 1.90
C ARG A 167 -31.12 3.80 1.03
N GLN A 168 -30.35 4.77 0.55
CA GLN A 168 -29.08 4.54 -0.16
C GLN A 168 -28.01 5.46 0.38
N GLU A 169 -26.85 4.89 0.70
CA GLU A 169 -25.68 5.60 1.20
C GLU A 169 -24.43 5.06 0.51
N SER A 170 -23.52 5.97 0.12
CA SER A 170 -22.18 5.56 -0.34
C SER A 170 -21.25 5.44 0.86
N ILE A 171 -20.69 4.26 1.04
CA ILE A 171 -19.74 3.95 2.11
C ILE A 171 -18.32 3.98 1.53
N TYR A 172 -17.54 4.93 1.97
CA TYR A 172 -16.13 5.07 1.58
C TYR A 172 -15.24 4.22 2.49
N VAL A 173 -14.18 3.68 1.90
CA VAL A 173 -13.29 2.74 2.58
C VAL A 173 -11.89 3.33 2.66
N ARG A 174 -11.28 3.27 3.84
CA ARG A 174 -9.85 3.48 4.03
C ARG A 174 -9.20 2.19 4.52
N VAL A 175 -8.09 1.81 3.91
CA VAL A 175 -7.21 0.73 4.36
C VAL A 175 -5.90 1.36 4.80
N GLN A 176 -5.47 1.11 6.02
CA GLN A 176 -4.25 1.62 6.61
C GLN A 176 -3.33 0.48 7.05
N ASN A 177 -2.07 0.56 6.71
CA ASN A 177 -1.04 -0.34 7.22
C ASN A 177 -0.73 0.01 8.68
N ASN A 178 -0.80 -0.98 9.58
CA ASN A 178 -0.66 -0.78 11.03
C ASN A 178 0.77 -0.41 11.45
N THR A 179 1.77 -0.82 10.66
CA THR A 179 3.19 -0.57 10.96
C THR A 179 3.63 0.78 10.43
N THR A 180 3.36 1.05 9.16
CA THR A 180 3.89 2.20 8.44
C THR A 180 2.96 3.41 8.48
N GLN A 181 1.69 3.19 8.83
CA GLN A 181 0.61 4.19 8.86
C GLN A 181 0.21 4.73 7.48
N CYS A 182 0.83 4.26 6.40
CA CYS A 182 0.38 4.59 5.04
C CYS A 182 -1.02 4.06 4.79
N TYR A 183 -1.84 4.82 4.07
CA TYR A 183 -3.23 4.47 3.83
C TYR A 183 -3.68 4.80 2.40
N ASN A 184 -4.75 4.13 1.99
CA ASN A 184 -5.43 4.34 0.72
C ASN A 184 -6.96 4.40 0.97
N TYR A 185 -7.65 5.34 0.33
CA TYR A 185 -9.10 5.61 0.55
C TYR A 185 -9.90 5.73 -0.75
N LEU A 186 -9.38 5.25 -1.88
CA LEU A 186 -9.93 5.54 -3.22
C LEU A 186 -11.16 4.71 -3.63
N LYS A 187 -11.73 3.89 -2.74
CA LYS A 187 -12.84 3.00 -3.07
C LYS A 187 -14.06 3.22 -2.19
N SER A 188 -15.23 3.07 -2.80
CA SER A 188 -16.51 3.06 -2.09
C SER A 188 -17.42 1.98 -2.66
N PHE A 189 -18.47 1.63 -1.90
CA PHE A 189 -19.59 0.80 -2.31
C PHE A 189 -20.89 1.43 -1.79
N ASP A 190 -22.02 1.10 -2.40
CA ASP A 190 -23.30 1.56 -1.94
C ASP A 190 -23.93 0.55 -0.97
N LEU A 191 -24.44 1.05 0.14
CA LEU A 191 -25.41 0.38 0.99
C LEU A 191 -26.80 0.77 0.50
N ILE A 192 -27.61 -0.22 0.13
CA ILE A 192 -28.94 -0.03 -0.45
C ILE A 192 -29.95 -0.83 0.36
N ILE A 193 -30.97 -0.17 0.91
CA ILE A 193 -32.12 -0.82 1.54
C ILE A 193 -33.25 -0.91 0.52
N ALA A 194 -33.42 -2.10 -0.05
CA ALA A 194 -34.43 -2.37 -1.06
C ALA A 194 -35.83 -2.49 -0.44
N GLU A 195 -36.80 -1.94 -1.13
CA GLU A 195 -38.22 -2.09 -0.71
C GLU A 195 -38.66 -3.54 -0.77
N LEU A 196 -39.51 -3.93 0.17
CA LEU A 196 -40.15 -5.24 0.12
C LEU A 196 -41.15 -5.31 -1.05
N PRO A 197 -41.23 -6.46 -1.75
CA PRO A 197 -42.22 -6.65 -2.79
C PRO A 197 -43.65 -6.63 -2.20
N VAL A 198 -44.52 -5.82 -2.80
CA VAL A 198 -45.94 -5.73 -2.41
C VAL A 198 -46.70 -6.92 -2.98
N ILE A 199 -47.27 -7.73 -2.11
CA ILE A 199 -48.20 -8.80 -2.52
C ILE A 199 -49.56 -8.17 -2.84
N ILE A 200 -49.86 -7.99 -4.13
CA ILE A 200 -51.18 -7.57 -4.56
C ILE A 200 -52.08 -8.83 -4.56
N ASN A 201 -53.01 -8.90 -3.62
CA ASN A 201 -54.02 -9.94 -3.38
C ASN A 201 -54.03 -11.13 -4.35
N PRO A 202 -53.83 -12.37 -3.89
CA PRO A 202 -54.03 -13.53 -4.74
C PRO A 202 -55.51 -13.59 -5.15
N VAL A 203 -55.79 -13.38 -6.42
CA VAL A 203 -57.14 -13.66 -6.97
C VAL A 203 -57.27 -15.17 -7.05
N LEU A 204 -58.01 -15.75 -6.14
CA LEU A 204 -58.46 -17.14 -6.25
C LEU A 204 -59.51 -17.21 -7.35
N THR A 205 -59.13 -17.59 -8.57
CA THR A 205 -60.10 -17.99 -9.61
C THR A 205 -60.54 -19.43 -9.31
N ILE A 206 -61.81 -19.60 -8.91
CA ILE A 206 -62.47 -20.88 -8.80
C ILE A 206 -62.96 -21.32 -10.17
#